data_0e85cccf0920eb3498848b69a0346c70
#
_entry.id   0e85cccf0920eb3498848b69a0346c70
#
_cell.length_a   1.000
_cell.length_b   1.000
_cell.length_c   1.000
_cell.angle_alpha   90.00
_cell.angle_beta   90.00
_cell.angle_gamma   90.00
#
_symmetry.space_group_name_H-M   'P 1'
#
loop_
_entity.id
_entity.type
_entity.pdbx_description
1 polymer ?
#
loop_
_entity_poly.entity_id
_entity_poly.type
_entity_poly.pdbx_seq_one_letter_code
_entity_poly.pdbx_strand_id
1 'polypeptide(L)'
;VMKHAICPSCGGPCIKYGKNKSGTQRWRCNACSMIITPKFDNAAKQLQVFLKWLFGKQTQREMPAEGRTFRRKAKQFWEIWPMPPQIESEREVVFVDGIYMGRKACVLICCDAQHVLGWYLCRYEHSGAYKALLSRIAEPRMVVSDGGSGFAKALRQTRKHTKHQRCTFHVFSQVRRYTTSRPKTLAAIELYILAKDLLHLKNKAEAEKWVHRFIGWTERYQAFLNQITVDENGQRRPTHERLVKARNSLIRLIRDGILFTYLDEELLRTIEKLPSTNNQIEGGVNARLRGMLREHRGLN
;
A
#
# COMPACT_ATOMS: atom_id res chain seq x y z
N VAL A 1 -19.21 24.27 -32.31
CA VAL A 1 -20.25 24.12 -33.33
C VAL A 1 -19.55 23.99 -34.67
N MET A 2 -19.60 22.81 -35.32
CA MET A 2 -19.06 22.63 -36.67
C MET A 2 -19.86 23.52 -37.62
N LYS A 3 -19.22 24.48 -38.29
CA LYS A 3 -19.85 25.34 -39.27
C LYS A 3 -20.08 24.59 -40.60
N HIS A 4 -19.27 23.60 -40.95
CA HIS A 4 -19.39 22.75 -42.12
C HIS A 4 -18.93 21.32 -41.77
N ALA A 5 -19.71 20.30 -42.21
CA ALA A 5 -19.31 18.92 -42.06
C ALA A 5 -18.74 18.41 -43.40
N ILE A 6 -17.68 17.62 -43.35
CA ILE A 6 -17.08 16.95 -44.51
C ILE A 6 -17.53 15.49 -44.51
N CYS A 7 -17.85 14.95 -45.68
CA CYS A 7 -18.27 13.58 -45.84
C CYS A 7 -17.10 12.60 -45.57
N PRO A 8 -17.23 11.65 -44.63
CA PRO A 8 -16.16 10.70 -44.34
C PRO A 8 -15.93 9.66 -45.45
N SER A 9 -16.87 9.54 -46.39
CA SER A 9 -16.80 8.59 -47.49
C SER A 9 -16.11 9.14 -48.73
N CYS A 10 -16.41 10.40 -49.13
CA CYS A 10 -15.91 10.97 -50.39
C CYS A 10 -15.21 12.33 -50.20
N GLY A 11 -15.08 12.83 -48.98
CA GLY A 11 -14.45 14.13 -48.72
C GLY A 11 -15.27 15.36 -49.17
N GLY A 12 -16.45 15.16 -49.76
CA GLY A 12 -17.27 16.25 -50.26
C GLY A 12 -17.97 17.06 -49.17
N PRO A 13 -18.42 18.30 -49.49
CA PRO A 13 -19.10 19.15 -48.53
C PRO A 13 -20.51 18.62 -48.21
N CYS A 14 -20.90 18.70 -46.93
CA CYS A 14 -22.20 18.30 -46.44
C CYS A 14 -23.06 19.50 -46.07
N ILE A 15 -24.35 19.42 -46.34
CA ILE A 15 -25.39 20.39 -45.99
C ILE A 15 -26.21 19.90 -44.79
N LYS A 16 -26.84 20.81 -44.05
CA LYS A 16 -27.76 20.45 -42.96
C LYS A 16 -28.97 19.70 -43.51
N TYR A 17 -29.28 18.54 -42.91
CA TYR A 17 -30.38 17.65 -43.36
C TYR A 17 -31.25 17.25 -42.16
N GLY A 18 -31.97 18.22 -41.62
CA GLY A 18 -32.88 18.00 -40.49
C GLY A 18 -32.16 17.57 -39.19
N LYS A 19 -32.95 17.16 -38.21
CA LYS A 19 -32.48 16.65 -36.92
C LYS A 19 -33.01 15.23 -36.69
N ASN A 20 -32.27 14.45 -35.86
CA ASN A 20 -32.76 13.17 -35.39
C ASN A 20 -33.74 13.34 -34.20
N LYS A 21 -34.33 12.25 -33.70
CA LYS A 21 -35.26 12.25 -32.54
C LYS A 21 -34.65 12.83 -31.27
N SER A 22 -33.32 12.81 -31.12
CA SER A 22 -32.59 13.39 -29.98
C SER A 22 -32.20 14.85 -30.19
N GLY A 23 -32.64 15.52 -31.26
CA GLY A 23 -32.33 16.91 -31.58
C GLY A 23 -30.97 17.13 -32.23
N THR A 24 -30.19 16.07 -32.51
CA THR A 24 -28.87 16.19 -33.12
C THR A 24 -28.99 16.49 -34.61
N GLN A 25 -28.20 17.49 -35.09
CA GLN A 25 -28.15 17.88 -36.49
C GLN A 25 -27.67 16.71 -37.37
N ARG A 26 -28.42 16.38 -38.42
CA ARG A 26 -28.01 15.45 -39.48
C ARG A 26 -27.45 16.27 -40.66
N TRP A 27 -26.52 15.67 -41.37
CA TRP A 27 -25.87 16.27 -42.52
C TRP A 27 -25.97 15.32 -43.72
N ARG A 28 -26.15 15.84 -44.91
CA ARG A 28 -26.18 15.08 -46.16
C ARG A 28 -25.08 15.56 -47.08
N CYS A 29 -24.30 14.63 -47.61
CA CYS A 29 -23.30 14.93 -48.61
C CYS A 29 -23.94 15.29 -49.95
N ASN A 30 -23.46 16.39 -50.56
CA ASN A 30 -23.95 16.81 -51.88
C ASN A 30 -23.44 15.92 -52.99
N ALA A 31 -22.26 15.28 -52.83
CA ALA A 31 -21.65 14.47 -53.87
C ALA A 31 -22.16 13.01 -53.86
N CYS A 32 -22.21 12.35 -52.72
CA CYS A 32 -22.57 10.93 -52.63
C CYS A 32 -23.90 10.67 -51.88
N SER A 33 -24.62 11.70 -51.48
CA SER A 33 -25.90 11.64 -50.76
C SER A 33 -25.85 10.93 -49.41
N MET A 34 -24.67 10.58 -48.91
CA MET A 34 -24.49 9.95 -47.57
C MET A 34 -25.05 10.86 -46.48
N ILE A 35 -25.84 10.28 -45.56
CA ILE A 35 -26.38 10.99 -44.41
C ILE A 35 -25.51 10.68 -43.18
N ILE A 36 -25.03 11.73 -42.54
CA ILE A 36 -24.14 11.66 -41.40
C ILE A 36 -24.81 12.27 -40.17
N THR A 37 -24.76 11.60 -39.06
CA THR A 37 -25.08 12.18 -37.74
C THR A 37 -23.80 12.22 -36.91
N PRO A 38 -23.31 13.40 -36.52
CA PRO A 38 -22.12 13.50 -35.71
C PRO A 38 -22.29 12.70 -34.42
N LYS A 39 -21.37 11.81 -34.14
CA LYS A 39 -21.29 11.16 -32.86
C LYS A 39 -20.36 12.00 -31.96
N PHE A 40 -20.91 12.51 -30.88
CA PHE A 40 -20.08 13.20 -29.87
C PHE A 40 -19.46 12.14 -28.97
N ASP A 41 -18.15 12.18 -28.86
CA ASP A 41 -17.45 11.38 -27.88
C ASP A 41 -17.69 12.00 -26.48
N ASN A 42 -18.43 11.30 -25.66
CA ASN A 42 -18.72 11.67 -24.27
C ASN A 42 -17.92 10.81 -23.28
N ALA A 43 -16.94 10.03 -23.75
CA ALA A 43 -16.19 9.11 -22.90
C ALA A 43 -15.49 9.86 -21.75
N ALA A 44 -14.85 11.00 -22.04
CA ALA A 44 -14.21 11.81 -21.01
C ALA A 44 -15.18 12.29 -19.91
N LYS A 45 -16.38 12.77 -20.32
CA LYS A 45 -17.41 13.17 -19.34
C LYS A 45 -17.95 11.99 -18.55
N GLN A 46 -18.13 10.84 -19.19
CA GLN A 46 -18.57 9.62 -18.51
C GLN A 46 -17.52 9.10 -17.55
N LEU A 47 -16.23 9.18 -17.91
CA LEU A 47 -15.10 8.84 -17.03
C LEU A 47 -15.08 9.76 -15.80
N GLN A 48 -15.27 11.07 -15.97
CA GLN A 48 -15.35 12.00 -14.84
C GLN A 48 -16.50 11.64 -13.88
N VAL A 49 -17.68 11.31 -14.41
CA VAL A 49 -18.81 10.87 -13.59
C VAL A 49 -18.49 9.56 -12.86
N PHE A 50 -17.85 8.61 -13.55
CA PHE A 50 -17.40 7.35 -12.95
C PHE A 50 -16.39 7.57 -11.84
N LEU A 51 -15.35 8.38 -12.05
CA LEU A 51 -14.34 8.70 -11.05
C LEU A 51 -14.92 9.46 -9.86
N LYS A 52 -15.81 10.43 -10.12
CA LYS A 52 -16.52 11.15 -9.03
C LYS A 52 -17.34 10.21 -8.16
N TRP A 53 -18.01 9.23 -8.77
CA TRP A 53 -18.73 8.20 -8.04
C TRP A 53 -17.76 7.26 -7.29
N LEU A 54 -16.70 6.77 -7.97
CA LEU A 54 -15.74 5.81 -7.40
C LEU A 54 -15.01 6.38 -6.15
N PHE A 55 -14.68 7.67 -6.18
CA PHE A 55 -14.03 8.35 -5.05
C PHE A 55 -15.02 9.02 -4.10
N GLY A 56 -16.33 8.96 -4.41
CA GLY A 56 -17.41 9.48 -3.59
C GLY A 56 -17.97 8.42 -2.63
N LYS A 57 -19.04 8.83 -1.93
CA LYS A 57 -19.75 7.96 -0.98
C LYS A 57 -21.11 7.48 -1.50
N GLN A 58 -21.50 7.93 -2.70
CA GLN A 58 -22.80 7.59 -3.28
C GLN A 58 -22.87 6.13 -3.67
N THR A 59 -23.97 5.47 -3.35
CA THR A 59 -24.27 4.13 -3.86
C THR A 59 -24.68 4.19 -5.33
N GLN A 60 -24.60 3.06 -6.03
CA GLN A 60 -25.07 3.02 -7.42
C GLN A 60 -26.58 3.32 -7.56
N ARG A 61 -27.38 3.01 -6.54
CA ARG A 61 -28.84 3.26 -6.55
C ARG A 61 -29.19 4.74 -6.49
N GLU A 62 -28.34 5.55 -5.87
CA GLU A 62 -28.50 7.01 -5.79
C GLU A 62 -28.14 7.73 -7.09
N MET A 63 -27.55 7.02 -8.06
CA MET A 63 -27.24 7.56 -9.36
C MET A 63 -28.52 7.64 -10.23
N PRO A 64 -28.59 8.59 -11.17
CA PRO A 64 -29.77 8.77 -12.02
C PRO A 64 -30.30 7.46 -12.65
N ALA A 65 -31.61 7.28 -12.69
CA ALA A 65 -32.33 6.07 -13.13
C ALA A 65 -31.89 4.84 -12.27
N GLU A 66 -31.84 5.00 -10.94
CA GLU A 66 -31.45 3.95 -9.97
C GLU A 66 -30.14 3.23 -10.37
N GLY A 67 -29.23 3.96 -10.99
CA GLY A 67 -27.94 3.49 -11.42
C GLY A 67 -27.91 2.59 -12.67
N ARG A 68 -29.05 2.24 -13.27
CA ARG A 68 -29.09 1.37 -14.48
C ARG A 68 -28.27 1.96 -15.62
N THR A 69 -28.55 3.23 -15.96
CA THR A 69 -27.81 3.95 -17.01
C THR A 69 -26.37 4.15 -16.65
N PHE A 70 -26.07 4.45 -15.38
CA PHE A 70 -24.71 4.58 -14.86
C PHE A 70 -23.92 3.27 -15.03
N ARG A 71 -24.46 2.12 -14.55
CA ARG A 71 -23.79 0.82 -14.68
C ARG A 71 -23.45 0.49 -16.13
N ARG A 72 -24.41 0.70 -17.07
CA ARG A 72 -24.21 0.46 -18.52
C ARG A 72 -23.06 1.32 -19.07
N LYS A 73 -23.00 2.60 -18.71
CA LYS A 73 -21.95 3.52 -19.18
C LYS A 73 -20.62 3.29 -18.50
N ALA A 74 -20.63 2.91 -17.23
CA ALA A 74 -19.43 2.68 -16.43
C ALA A 74 -18.73 1.35 -16.76
N LYS A 75 -19.44 0.37 -17.39
CA LYS A 75 -18.88 -0.96 -17.67
C LYS A 75 -17.51 -0.90 -18.35
N GLN A 76 -17.35 -0.07 -19.37
CA GLN A 76 -16.08 0.09 -20.10
C GLN A 76 -14.91 0.54 -19.24
N PHE A 77 -15.15 1.27 -18.14
CA PHE A 77 -14.09 1.80 -17.28
C PHE A 77 -13.56 0.75 -16.29
N TRP A 78 -14.32 -0.32 -16.03
CA TRP A 78 -13.86 -1.47 -15.24
C TRP A 78 -12.89 -2.37 -16.02
N GLU A 79 -12.85 -2.25 -17.34
CA GLU A 79 -11.94 -3.00 -18.21
C GLU A 79 -10.58 -2.31 -18.34
N ILE A 80 -10.47 -1.07 -17.88
CA ILE A 80 -9.21 -0.32 -17.88
C ILE A 80 -8.35 -0.81 -16.70
N TRP A 81 -7.21 -1.43 -17.01
CA TRP A 81 -6.23 -1.82 -16.03
C TRP A 81 -5.06 -0.82 -16.05
N PRO A 82 -4.97 0.09 -15.07
CA PRO A 82 -3.86 1.04 -15.04
C PRO A 82 -2.54 0.31 -14.79
N MET A 83 -1.60 0.51 -15.68
CA MET A 83 -0.24 -0.02 -15.50
C MET A 83 0.55 0.87 -14.54
N PRO A 84 1.25 0.30 -13.55
CA PRO A 84 2.14 1.09 -12.70
C PRO A 84 3.27 1.70 -13.55
N PRO A 85 3.66 2.94 -13.28
CA PRO A 85 4.74 3.60 -14.01
C PRO A 85 6.08 2.91 -13.78
N GLN A 86 7.02 3.14 -14.68
CA GLN A 86 8.44 2.84 -14.47
C GLN A 86 9.08 4.09 -13.84
N ILE A 87 9.66 3.95 -12.66
CA ILE A 87 10.32 5.04 -11.92
C ILE A 87 11.83 4.86 -12.03
N GLU A 88 12.46 5.67 -12.88
CA GLU A 88 13.90 5.65 -13.11
C GLU A 88 14.68 6.58 -12.19
N SER A 89 14.00 7.61 -11.65
CA SER A 89 14.63 8.55 -10.74
C SER A 89 14.85 7.92 -9.37
N GLU A 90 16.06 8.01 -8.87
CA GLU A 90 16.43 7.54 -7.54
C GLU A 90 15.57 8.22 -6.46
N ARG A 91 15.22 7.46 -5.44
CA ARG A 91 14.47 7.95 -4.27
C ARG A 91 15.30 7.75 -3.01
N GLU A 92 15.30 8.75 -2.16
CA GLU A 92 16.01 8.65 -0.90
C GLU A 92 15.35 7.62 0.03
N VAL A 93 14.05 7.79 0.27
CA VAL A 93 13.27 6.93 1.15
C VAL A 93 11.96 6.52 0.49
N VAL A 94 11.67 5.23 0.54
CA VAL A 94 10.36 4.69 0.11
C VAL A 94 9.72 3.88 1.23
N PHE A 95 8.40 3.80 1.16
CA PHE A 95 7.57 3.01 2.08
C PHE A 95 6.92 1.88 1.29
N VAL A 96 6.92 0.68 1.85
CA VAL A 96 6.29 -0.49 1.24
C VAL A 96 5.34 -1.14 2.22
N ASP A 97 4.12 -1.40 1.77
CA ASP A 97 3.09 -2.04 2.57
C ASP A 97 2.12 -2.85 1.71
N GLY A 98 1.38 -3.78 2.32
CA GLY A 98 0.37 -4.60 1.67
C GLY A 98 -1.03 -4.36 2.23
N ILE A 99 -2.02 -4.26 1.35
CA ILE A 99 -3.43 -4.16 1.73
C ILE A 99 -4.15 -5.42 1.27
N TYR A 100 -4.67 -6.17 2.22
CA TYR A 100 -5.50 -7.34 1.93
C TYR A 100 -6.94 -6.94 1.63
N MET A 101 -7.47 -7.44 0.52
CA MET A 101 -8.88 -7.37 0.14
C MET A 101 -9.55 -8.70 0.52
N GLY A 102 -9.88 -8.82 1.81
CA GLY A 102 -10.36 -10.07 2.39
C GLY A 102 -9.30 -11.18 2.27
N ARG A 103 -9.74 -12.38 1.84
CA ARG A 103 -8.85 -13.53 1.59
C ARG A 103 -8.55 -13.74 0.10
N LYS A 104 -9.04 -12.85 -0.77
CA LYS A 104 -9.02 -13.04 -2.24
C LYS A 104 -7.78 -12.45 -2.88
N ALA A 105 -7.34 -11.28 -2.43
CA ALA A 105 -6.21 -10.56 -3.04
C ALA A 105 -5.48 -9.67 -2.03
N CYS A 106 -4.28 -9.27 -2.40
CA CYS A 106 -3.47 -8.28 -1.71
C CYS A 106 -2.92 -7.29 -2.74
N VAL A 107 -3.01 -6.00 -2.45
CA VAL A 107 -2.34 -4.95 -3.22
C VAL A 107 -1.10 -4.54 -2.46
N LEU A 108 0.07 -4.80 -3.04
CA LEU A 108 1.34 -4.27 -2.58
C LEU A 108 1.49 -2.85 -3.12
N ILE A 109 1.91 -1.92 -2.28
CA ILE A 109 2.07 -0.51 -2.62
C ILE A 109 3.46 -0.06 -2.23
N CYS A 110 4.11 0.69 -3.12
CA CYS A 110 5.32 1.44 -2.83
C CYS A 110 5.05 2.92 -3.05
N CYS A 111 5.39 3.76 -2.08
CA CYS A 111 5.28 5.20 -2.18
C CYS A 111 6.50 5.90 -1.59
N ASP A 112 6.74 7.14 -1.99
CA ASP A 112 7.58 8.09 -1.26
C ASP A 112 6.72 8.98 -0.35
N ALA A 113 7.25 10.11 0.10
CA ALA A 113 6.55 11.05 0.96
C ALA A 113 5.32 11.69 0.29
N GLN A 114 5.27 11.77 -1.04
CA GLN A 114 4.31 12.57 -1.80
C GLN A 114 3.51 11.75 -2.81
N HIS A 115 4.10 10.68 -3.38
CA HIS A 115 3.55 9.95 -4.53
C HIS A 115 3.51 8.45 -4.32
N VAL A 116 2.51 7.81 -4.90
CA VAL A 116 2.50 6.37 -5.14
C VAL A 116 3.42 6.09 -6.33
N LEU A 117 4.51 5.38 -6.07
CA LEU A 117 5.52 5.02 -7.08
C LEU A 117 5.15 3.78 -7.87
N GLY A 118 4.41 2.88 -7.24
CA GLY A 118 3.96 1.66 -7.90
C GLY A 118 3.07 0.80 -7.02
N TRP A 119 2.41 -0.15 -7.67
CA TRP A 119 1.58 -1.16 -7.02
C TRP A 119 1.68 -2.49 -7.74
N TYR A 120 1.37 -3.57 -7.02
CA TYR A 120 1.29 -4.91 -7.58
C TYR A 120 0.16 -5.69 -6.95
N LEU A 121 -0.73 -6.26 -7.76
CA LEU A 121 -1.82 -7.10 -7.29
C LEU A 121 -1.37 -8.56 -7.23
N CYS A 122 -1.56 -9.20 -6.08
CA CYS A 122 -1.26 -10.61 -5.87
C CYS A 122 -2.32 -11.26 -4.97
N ARG A 123 -2.28 -12.56 -4.83
CA ARG A 123 -3.18 -13.28 -3.92
C ARG A 123 -2.79 -13.09 -2.45
N TYR A 124 -1.50 -13.11 -2.17
CA TYR A 124 -0.89 -12.93 -0.85
C TYR A 124 0.54 -12.39 -0.99
N GLU A 125 1.06 -11.83 0.06
CA GLU A 125 2.41 -11.29 0.12
C GLU A 125 3.46 -12.39 0.01
N HIS A 126 4.27 -12.37 -1.04
CA HIS A 126 5.39 -13.27 -1.24
C HIS A 126 6.54 -12.58 -1.97
N SER A 127 7.73 -13.16 -1.88
CA SER A 127 8.95 -12.53 -2.41
C SER A 127 8.90 -12.23 -3.91
N GLY A 128 8.25 -13.09 -4.71
CA GLY A 128 8.08 -12.86 -6.15
C GLY A 128 7.23 -11.63 -6.46
N ALA A 129 6.12 -11.42 -5.72
CA ALA A 129 5.28 -10.24 -5.89
C ALA A 129 6.03 -8.94 -5.52
N TYR A 130 6.78 -8.95 -4.42
CA TYR A 130 7.61 -7.81 -4.04
C TYR A 130 8.75 -7.54 -5.04
N LYS A 131 9.36 -8.58 -5.61
CA LYS A 131 10.34 -8.39 -6.69
C LYS A 131 9.73 -7.72 -7.91
N ALA A 132 8.52 -8.15 -8.31
CA ALA A 132 7.79 -7.55 -9.43
C ALA A 132 7.43 -6.08 -9.16
N LEU A 133 7.03 -5.73 -7.94
CA LEU A 133 6.83 -4.34 -7.53
C LEU A 133 8.14 -3.53 -7.63
N LEU A 134 9.20 -4.03 -6.99
CA LEU A 134 10.48 -3.32 -6.90
C LEU A 134 11.19 -3.21 -8.27
N SER A 135 10.98 -4.14 -9.21
CA SER A 135 11.63 -4.07 -10.53
C SER A 135 11.26 -2.83 -11.35
N ARG A 136 10.15 -2.18 -11.01
CA ARG A 136 9.66 -0.96 -11.68
C ARG A 136 10.12 0.35 -11.02
N ILE A 137 10.90 0.26 -9.95
CA ILE A 137 11.30 1.42 -9.16
C ILE A 137 12.82 1.40 -9.04
N ALA A 138 13.49 2.52 -9.31
CA ALA A 138 14.91 2.64 -9.09
C ALA A 138 15.30 2.28 -7.66
N GLU A 139 16.51 1.79 -7.43
CA GLU A 139 16.96 1.37 -6.11
C GLU A 139 16.97 2.54 -5.13
N PRO A 140 16.12 2.55 -4.08
CA PRO A 140 16.12 3.63 -3.11
C PRO A 140 17.26 3.46 -2.12
N ARG A 141 17.68 4.55 -1.48
CA ARG A 141 18.70 4.48 -0.42
C ARG A 141 18.20 3.79 0.84
N MET A 142 16.94 4.03 1.19
CA MET A 142 16.31 3.40 2.35
C MET A 142 14.87 2.99 2.05
N VAL A 143 14.45 1.87 2.62
CA VAL A 143 13.04 1.43 2.58
C VAL A 143 12.52 1.19 4.00
N VAL A 144 11.31 1.66 4.26
CA VAL A 144 10.57 1.38 5.51
C VAL A 144 9.45 0.40 5.20
N SER A 145 9.36 -0.69 5.96
CA SER A 145 8.29 -1.67 5.81
C SER A 145 7.84 -2.27 7.15
N ASP A 146 6.73 -3.00 7.12
CA ASP A 146 6.26 -3.82 8.23
C ASP A 146 7.15 -5.05 8.51
N GLY A 147 8.09 -5.38 7.60
CA GLY A 147 9.10 -6.42 7.72
C GLY A 147 8.59 -7.84 7.50
N GLY A 148 7.57 -8.01 6.68
CA GLY A 148 7.13 -9.33 6.22
C GLY A 148 8.29 -10.14 5.62
N SER A 149 8.33 -11.45 5.87
CA SER A 149 9.43 -12.33 5.40
C SER A 149 9.58 -12.34 3.87
N GLY A 150 8.46 -12.23 3.15
CA GLY A 150 8.44 -12.12 1.69
C GLY A 150 9.16 -10.87 1.19
N PHE A 151 8.88 -9.72 1.81
CA PHE A 151 9.54 -8.46 1.52
C PHE A 151 11.04 -8.51 1.82
N ALA A 152 11.42 -8.93 3.04
CA ALA A 152 12.81 -9.02 3.44
C ALA A 152 13.64 -9.94 2.52
N LYS A 153 13.04 -11.06 2.04
CA LYS A 153 13.68 -11.94 1.05
C LYS A 153 13.83 -11.25 -0.31
N ALA A 154 12.79 -10.57 -0.78
CA ALA A 154 12.85 -9.85 -2.07
C ALA A 154 13.93 -8.76 -2.05
N LEU A 155 13.95 -7.95 -0.99
CA LEU A 155 14.91 -6.86 -0.83
C LEU A 155 16.36 -7.36 -0.88
N ARG A 156 16.71 -8.36 -0.07
CA ARG A 156 18.06 -8.96 -0.07
C ARG A 156 18.50 -9.49 -1.43
N GLN A 157 17.56 -9.97 -2.25
CA GLN A 157 17.84 -10.56 -3.54
C GLN A 157 17.94 -9.54 -4.69
N THR A 158 17.30 -8.39 -4.56
CA THR A 158 17.17 -7.43 -5.67
C THR A 158 17.74 -6.05 -5.38
N ARG A 159 17.95 -5.68 -4.11
CA ARG A 159 18.33 -4.32 -3.67
C ARG A 159 19.40 -4.40 -2.59
N LYS A 160 20.66 -4.66 -3.01
CA LYS A 160 21.78 -4.91 -2.09
C LYS A 160 22.25 -3.66 -1.35
N HIS A 161 22.09 -2.49 -1.95
CA HIS A 161 22.55 -1.22 -1.41
C HIS A 161 21.45 -0.47 -0.64
N THR A 162 20.21 -0.90 -0.75
CA THR A 162 19.09 -0.30 -0.01
C THR A 162 19.13 -0.69 1.45
N LYS A 163 19.21 0.29 2.35
CA LYS A 163 19.12 0.08 3.79
C LYS A 163 17.64 -0.15 4.19
N HIS A 164 17.39 -1.14 5.03
CA HIS A 164 16.04 -1.51 5.45
C HIS A 164 15.75 -1.02 6.87
N GLN A 165 14.68 -0.27 7.05
CA GLN A 165 14.11 0.08 8.35
C GLN A 165 12.86 -0.74 8.62
N ARG A 166 12.86 -1.49 9.68
CA ARG A 166 11.66 -2.11 10.23
C ARG A 166 10.80 -1.06 10.95
N CYS A 167 9.56 -0.89 10.54
CA CYS A 167 8.64 0.05 11.18
C CYS A 167 8.56 -0.19 12.70
N THR A 168 8.99 0.79 13.50
CA THR A 168 9.02 0.69 14.96
C THR A 168 7.63 0.50 15.57
N PHE A 169 6.60 1.10 14.97
CA PHE A 169 5.21 0.89 15.40
C PHE A 169 4.77 -0.57 15.22
N HIS A 170 5.14 -1.22 14.11
CA HIS A 170 4.87 -2.65 13.91
C HIS A 170 5.66 -3.54 14.86
N VAL A 171 6.89 -3.15 15.21
CA VAL A 171 7.68 -3.85 16.23
C VAL A 171 6.98 -3.77 17.58
N PHE A 172 6.60 -2.57 18.02
CA PHE A 172 5.81 -2.38 19.23
C PHE A 172 4.50 -3.19 19.20
N SER A 173 3.74 -3.12 18.11
CA SER A 173 2.48 -3.83 17.96
C SER A 173 2.66 -5.35 18.02
N GLN A 174 3.77 -5.87 17.48
CA GLN A 174 4.13 -7.28 17.57
C GLN A 174 4.44 -7.70 19.01
N VAL A 175 5.26 -6.93 19.73
CA VAL A 175 5.57 -7.20 21.14
C VAL A 175 4.27 -7.11 21.97
N ARG A 176 3.44 -6.09 21.77
CA ARG A 176 2.15 -5.96 22.44
C ARG A 176 1.22 -7.17 22.22
N ARG A 177 1.23 -7.79 21.04
CA ARG A 177 0.48 -9.05 20.81
C ARG A 177 0.99 -10.19 21.66
N TYR A 178 2.28 -10.22 21.97
CA TYR A 178 2.88 -11.26 22.81
C TYR A 178 2.71 -11.00 24.30
N THR A 179 2.89 -9.75 24.74
CA THR A 179 2.78 -9.35 26.15
C THR A 179 1.35 -9.06 26.59
N THR A 180 0.42 -8.85 25.64
CA THR A 180 -0.91 -8.24 25.79
C THR A 180 -0.83 -6.73 26.06
N SER A 181 -1.99 -6.03 26.05
CA SER A 181 -2.07 -4.60 26.42
C SER A 181 -2.07 -4.38 27.94
N ARG A 182 -2.30 -5.43 28.72
CA ARG A 182 -2.30 -5.44 30.20
C ARG A 182 -1.47 -6.65 30.68
N PRO A 183 -0.15 -6.58 30.57
CA PRO A 183 0.71 -7.69 30.99
C PRO A 183 0.64 -7.88 32.50
N LYS A 184 0.70 -9.15 32.95
CA LYS A 184 0.54 -9.49 34.37
C LYS A 184 1.85 -9.83 35.08
N THR A 185 2.85 -10.34 34.34
CA THR A 185 4.15 -10.68 34.93
C THR A 185 5.13 -9.51 34.80
N LEU A 186 6.04 -9.35 35.75
CA LEU A 186 7.06 -8.29 35.73
C LEU A 186 7.88 -8.33 34.42
N ALA A 187 8.29 -9.53 34.00
CA ALA A 187 9.00 -9.70 32.73
C ALA A 187 8.22 -9.17 31.53
N ALA A 188 6.90 -9.42 31.46
CA ALA A 188 6.06 -8.93 30.39
C ALA A 188 5.79 -7.43 30.48
N ILE A 189 5.63 -6.87 31.68
CA ILE A 189 5.45 -5.42 31.91
C ILE A 189 6.69 -4.66 31.45
N GLU A 190 7.87 -5.08 31.88
CA GLU A 190 9.12 -4.42 31.50
C GLU A 190 9.38 -4.52 29.98
N LEU A 191 9.14 -5.70 29.37
CA LEU A 191 9.28 -5.85 27.91
C LEU A 191 8.30 -4.98 27.15
N TYR A 192 7.06 -4.84 27.63
CA TYR A 192 6.05 -3.95 27.03
C TYR A 192 6.51 -2.48 27.08
N ILE A 193 7.08 -2.04 28.22
CA ILE A 193 7.62 -0.69 28.40
C ILE A 193 8.80 -0.47 27.44
N LEU A 194 9.75 -1.40 27.40
CA LEU A 194 10.88 -1.35 26.45
C LEU A 194 10.40 -1.22 25.01
N ALA A 195 9.40 -2.01 24.60
CA ALA A 195 8.88 -1.93 23.25
C ALA A 195 8.16 -0.61 22.98
N LYS A 196 7.49 -0.01 23.97
CA LYS A 196 6.87 1.31 23.87
C LYS A 196 7.91 2.42 23.70
N ASP A 197 9.02 2.32 24.43
CA ASP A 197 10.12 3.29 24.36
C ASP A 197 10.72 3.39 22.96
N LEU A 198 10.73 2.29 22.16
CA LEU A 198 11.18 2.30 20.76
C LEU A 198 10.51 3.38 19.89
N LEU A 199 9.28 3.76 20.23
CA LEU A 199 8.54 4.76 19.45
C LEU A 199 9.05 6.19 19.66
N HIS A 200 9.89 6.41 20.66
CA HIS A 200 10.30 7.73 21.11
C HIS A 200 11.81 7.99 21.01
N LEU A 201 12.60 7.00 20.59
CA LEU A 201 14.05 7.15 20.45
C LEU A 201 14.37 8.11 19.30
N LYS A 202 15.24 9.10 19.58
CA LYS A 202 15.53 10.20 18.64
C LYS A 202 16.96 10.18 18.11
N ASN A 203 17.87 9.54 18.80
CA ASN A 203 19.30 9.53 18.47
C ASN A 203 19.96 8.19 18.82
N LYS A 204 21.17 8.03 18.31
CA LYS A 204 21.98 6.82 18.47
C LYS A 204 22.28 6.49 19.93
N ALA A 205 22.61 7.51 20.74
CA ALA A 205 22.91 7.31 22.16
C ALA A 205 21.69 6.77 22.94
N GLU A 206 20.48 7.23 22.62
CA GLU A 206 19.24 6.69 23.18
C GLU A 206 19.00 5.24 22.73
N ALA A 207 19.27 4.94 21.46
CA ALA A 207 19.15 3.58 20.94
C ALA A 207 20.14 2.62 21.60
N GLU A 208 21.39 3.03 21.79
CA GLU A 208 22.41 2.26 22.52
C GLU A 208 21.99 1.99 23.97
N LYS A 209 21.52 3.01 24.69
CA LYS A 209 20.97 2.86 26.06
C LYS A 209 19.78 1.89 26.06
N TRP A 210 18.93 1.96 25.06
CA TRP A 210 17.80 1.05 24.93
C TRP A 210 18.26 -0.40 24.73
N VAL A 211 19.27 -0.63 23.87
CA VAL A 211 19.85 -1.96 23.64
C VAL A 211 20.44 -2.52 24.93
N HIS A 212 21.19 -1.72 25.70
CA HIS A 212 21.73 -2.14 27.00
C HIS A 212 20.62 -2.52 27.99
N ARG A 213 19.54 -1.73 28.06
CA ARG A 213 18.38 -2.06 28.90
C ARG A 213 17.71 -3.38 28.46
N PHE A 214 17.60 -3.61 27.16
CA PHE A 214 17.03 -4.83 26.62
C PHE A 214 17.92 -6.06 26.90
N ILE A 215 19.23 -5.93 26.79
CA ILE A 215 20.19 -6.98 27.18
C ILE A 215 20.04 -7.29 28.65
N GLY A 216 20.10 -6.29 29.54
CA GLY A 216 19.90 -6.47 30.98
C GLY A 216 18.56 -7.09 31.35
N TRP A 217 17.48 -6.77 30.60
CA TRP A 217 16.19 -7.46 30.74
C TRP A 217 16.31 -8.95 30.36
N THR A 218 17.00 -9.26 29.26
CA THR A 218 17.18 -10.64 28.80
C THR A 218 17.95 -11.47 29.82
N GLU A 219 18.99 -10.92 30.39
CA GLU A 219 19.82 -11.57 31.42
C GLU A 219 19.04 -11.80 32.73
N ARG A 220 18.37 -10.75 33.21
CA ARG A 220 17.55 -10.80 34.44
C ARG A 220 16.46 -11.87 34.37
N TYR A 221 15.81 -12.01 33.26
CA TYR A 221 14.70 -12.95 33.10
C TYR A 221 15.07 -14.25 32.41
N GLN A 222 16.38 -14.54 32.23
CA GLN A 222 16.84 -15.73 31.51
C GLN A 222 16.30 -17.03 32.12
N ALA A 223 16.39 -17.20 33.43
CA ALA A 223 15.89 -18.39 34.13
C ALA A 223 14.36 -18.55 33.96
N PHE A 224 13.62 -17.45 34.06
CA PHE A 224 12.17 -17.41 33.86
C PHE A 224 11.79 -17.79 32.45
N LEU A 225 12.46 -17.25 31.45
CA LEU A 225 12.18 -17.52 30.04
C LEU A 225 12.57 -18.92 29.60
N ASN A 226 13.50 -19.58 30.31
CA ASN A 226 13.96 -20.94 30.04
C ASN A 226 13.08 -22.01 30.71
N GLN A 227 12.06 -21.63 31.47
CA GLN A 227 11.14 -22.59 32.09
C GLN A 227 10.41 -23.40 31.01
N ILE A 228 10.33 -24.71 31.23
CA ILE A 228 9.71 -25.67 30.32
C ILE A 228 8.49 -26.29 31.00
N THR A 229 7.38 -26.31 30.31
CA THR A 229 6.17 -27.07 30.65
C THR A 229 6.12 -28.32 29.78
N VAL A 230 5.83 -29.46 30.40
CA VAL A 230 5.56 -30.73 29.69
C VAL A 230 4.04 -30.90 29.64
N ASP A 231 3.47 -31.09 28.44
CA ASP A 231 2.04 -31.33 28.28
C ASP A 231 1.67 -32.83 28.55
N GLU A 232 0.38 -33.11 28.54
CA GLU A 232 -0.16 -34.47 28.79
C GLU A 232 0.37 -35.55 27.82
N ASN A 233 0.85 -35.11 26.64
CA ASN A 233 1.43 -35.98 25.62
C ASN A 233 2.98 -36.10 25.74
N GLY A 234 3.57 -35.56 26.82
CA GLY A 234 5.01 -35.55 27.02
C GLY A 234 5.78 -34.52 26.14
N GLN A 235 5.09 -33.62 25.42
CA GLN A 235 5.74 -32.62 24.60
C GLN A 235 6.26 -31.45 25.47
N ARG A 236 7.53 -31.14 25.29
CA ARG A 236 8.21 -30.03 26.00
C ARG A 236 8.02 -28.73 25.26
N ARG A 237 7.50 -27.69 25.95
CA ARG A 237 7.32 -26.34 25.38
C ARG A 237 7.81 -25.29 26.36
N PRO A 238 8.34 -24.14 25.88
CA PRO A 238 8.65 -23.04 26.77
C PRO A 238 7.37 -22.57 27.50
N THR A 239 7.41 -22.54 28.84
CA THR A 239 6.27 -22.05 29.65
C THR A 239 5.85 -20.64 29.26
N HIS A 240 6.82 -19.81 28.92
CA HIS A 240 6.63 -18.41 28.54
C HIS A 240 6.86 -18.21 27.02
N GLU A 241 6.36 -19.11 26.18
CA GLU A 241 6.61 -19.15 24.72
C GLU A 241 6.40 -17.80 24.05
N ARG A 242 5.36 -17.06 24.43
CA ARG A 242 5.06 -15.73 23.84
C ARG A 242 6.16 -14.71 24.13
N LEU A 243 6.68 -14.65 25.37
CA LEU A 243 7.77 -13.75 25.72
C LEU A 243 9.08 -14.17 25.05
N VAL A 244 9.34 -15.48 24.95
CA VAL A 244 10.49 -16.00 24.21
C VAL A 244 10.42 -15.59 22.74
N LYS A 245 9.26 -15.69 22.10
CA LYS A 245 9.04 -15.23 20.71
C LYS A 245 9.26 -13.72 20.56
N ALA A 246 8.77 -12.92 21.51
CA ALA A 246 8.99 -11.47 21.51
C ALA A 246 10.48 -11.13 21.62
N ARG A 247 11.18 -11.70 22.61
CA ARG A 247 12.65 -11.54 22.80
C ARG A 247 13.41 -11.90 21.53
N ASN A 248 13.17 -13.09 21.00
CA ASN A 248 13.90 -13.58 19.82
C ASN A 248 13.64 -12.72 18.57
N SER A 249 12.44 -12.16 18.45
CA SER A 249 12.12 -11.21 17.38
C SER A 249 12.95 -9.94 17.49
N LEU A 250 13.06 -9.35 18.69
CA LEU A 250 13.86 -8.14 18.93
C LEU A 250 15.36 -8.41 18.72
N ILE A 251 15.89 -9.52 19.25
CA ILE A 251 17.28 -9.93 19.03
C ILE A 251 17.59 -10.00 17.53
N ARG A 252 16.70 -10.63 16.75
CA ARG A 252 16.90 -10.75 15.31
C ARG A 252 16.93 -9.38 14.62
N LEU A 253 16.02 -8.46 14.97
CA LEU A 253 15.97 -7.13 14.36
C LEU A 253 17.22 -6.31 14.67
N ILE A 254 17.77 -6.43 15.90
CA ILE A 254 19.01 -5.78 16.30
C ILE A 254 20.19 -6.39 15.52
N ARG A 255 20.32 -7.71 15.53
CA ARG A 255 21.38 -8.44 14.82
C ARG A 255 21.39 -8.14 13.33
N ASP A 256 20.21 -8.10 12.70
CA ASP A 256 20.05 -7.85 11.28
C ASP A 256 20.21 -6.35 10.93
N GLY A 257 20.41 -5.46 11.92
CA GLY A 257 20.68 -4.03 11.76
C GLY A 257 19.51 -3.22 11.22
N ILE A 258 18.26 -3.74 11.30
CA ILE A 258 17.08 -3.14 10.66
C ILE A 258 16.14 -2.41 11.63
N LEU A 259 16.50 -2.36 12.92
CA LEU A 259 15.66 -1.72 13.94
C LEU A 259 15.92 -0.21 14.05
N PHE A 260 17.18 0.20 13.84
CA PHE A 260 17.63 1.57 14.06
C PHE A 260 18.24 2.21 12.81
N THR A 261 17.90 1.73 11.63
CA THR A 261 18.37 2.27 10.34
C THR A 261 18.04 3.75 10.18
N TYR A 262 16.94 4.22 10.76
CA TYR A 262 16.56 5.64 10.76
C TYR A 262 17.51 6.55 11.58
N LEU A 263 18.47 5.98 12.31
CA LEU A 263 19.54 6.68 13.02
C LEU A 263 20.90 6.50 12.33
N ASP A 264 20.92 5.99 11.10
CA ASP A 264 22.16 5.76 10.35
C ASP A 264 22.83 7.08 9.99
N GLU A 265 24.05 7.29 10.49
CA GLU A 265 24.80 8.54 10.32
C GLU A 265 25.16 8.83 8.87
N GLU A 266 25.43 7.79 8.06
CA GLU A 266 25.75 7.95 6.63
C GLU A 266 24.54 8.48 5.85
N LEU A 267 23.36 7.94 6.11
CA LEU A 267 22.12 8.43 5.50
C LEU A 267 21.77 9.84 5.99
N LEU A 268 21.95 10.11 7.29
CA LEU A 268 21.65 11.42 7.90
C LEU A 268 22.57 12.55 7.44
N ARG A 269 23.72 12.26 6.83
CA ARG A 269 24.58 13.30 6.21
C ARG A 269 23.92 13.96 5.00
N THR A 270 23.01 13.28 4.33
CA THR A 270 22.41 13.75 3.07
C THR A 270 20.89 13.86 3.15
N ILE A 271 20.26 13.16 4.09
CA ILE A 271 18.81 13.17 4.30
C ILE A 271 18.54 13.75 5.67
N GLU A 272 17.91 14.91 5.73
CA GLU A 272 17.67 15.69 6.95
C GLU A 272 16.96 14.86 8.04
N LYS A 273 16.00 14.03 7.64
CA LYS A 273 15.20 13.22 8.56
C LYS A 273 14.83 11.86 7.98
N LEU A 274 15.18 10.82 8.69
CA LEU A 274 14.82 9.45 8.32
C LEU A 274 13.58 8.98 9.13
N PRO A 275 12.57 8.40 8.48
CA PRO A 275 11.38 7.90 9.15
C PRO A 275 11.65 6.56 9.83
N SER A 276 11.21 6.43 11.08
CA SER A 276 11.23 5.17 11.85
C SER A 276 9.97 4.33 11.66
N THR A 277 8.90 4.92 11.12
CA THR A 277 7.58 4.29 11.00
C THR A 277 7.03 4.33 9.58
N ASN A 278 6.07 3.45 9.32
CA ASN A 278 5.33 3.34 8.06
C ASN A 278 4.01 4.14 8.06
N ASN A 279 3.83 5.02 9.06
CA ASN A 279 2.57 5.74 9.28
C ASN A 279 2.13 6.57 8.06
N GLN A 280 3.09 7.03 7.25
CA GLN A 280 2.81 7.84 6.07
C GLN A 280 2.01 7.08 5.02
N ILE A 281 2.36 5.83 4.74
CA ILE A 281 1.60 4.99 3.81
C ILE A 281 0.29 4.51 4.45
N GLU A 282 0.31 4.15 5.74
CA GLU A 282 -0.88 3.64 6.44
C GLU A 282 -1.97 4.69 6.60
N GLY A 283 -1.63 5.89 7.08
CA GLY A 283 -2.55 7.02 7.25
C GLY A 283 -2.89 7.74 5.95
N GLY A 284 -2.02 7.64 4.94
CA GLY A 284 -2.18 8.26 3.63
C GLY A 284 -2.93 7.37 2.63
N VAL A 285 -2.15 6.66 1.80
CA VAL A 285 -2.66 5.85 0.68
C VAL A 285 -3.57 4.73 1.15
N ASN A 286 -3.12 3.98 2.15
CA ASN A 286 -3.84 2.80 2.64
C ASN A 286 -5.17 3.17 3.30
N ALA A 287 -5.23 4.26 4.05
CA ALA A 287 -6.47 4.73 4.68
C ALA A 287 -7.51 5.13 3.62
N ARG A 288 -7.09 5.85 2.57
CA ARG A 288 -7.96 6.23 1.45
C ARG A 288 -8.47 5.03 0.68
N LEU A 289 -7.57 4.09 0.34
CA LEU A 289 -7.95 2.87 -0.37
C LEU A 289 -8.90 2.00 0.46
N ARG A 290 -8.64 1.82 1.75
CA ARG A 290 -9.56 1.10 2.67
C ARG A 290 -10.91 1.81 2.80
N GLY A 291 -10.94 3.14 2.81
CA GLY A 291 -12.15 3.95 2.78
C GLY A 291 -12.97 3.65 1.52
N MET A 292 -12.37 3.78 0.34
CA MET A 292 -13.01 3.49 -0.94
C MET A 292 -13.54 2.05 -1.01
N LEU A 293 -12.74 1.05 -0.63
CA LEU A 293 -13.17 -0.34 -0.61
C LEU A 293 -14.34 -0.61 0.35
N ARG A 294 -14.43 0.15 1.45
CA ARG A 294 -15.53 0.06 2.41
C ARG A 294 -16.82 0.66 1.86
N GLU A 295 -16.76 1.82 1.23
CA GLU A 295 -17.92 2.49 0.62
C GLU A 295 -18.50 1.65 -0.54
N HIS A 296 -17.64 0.96 -1.28
CA HIS A 296 -18.05 0.16 -2.45
C HIS A 296 -18.08 -1.35 -2.19
N ARG A 297 -18.14 -1.79 -0.93
CA ARG A 297 -18.32 -3.21 -0.60
C ARG A 297 -19.65 -3.73 -1.17
N GLY A 298 -19.61 -4.94 -1.72
CA GLY A 298 -20.78 -5.54 -2.40
C GLY A 298 -20.85 -5.27 -3.91
N LEU A 299 -19.86 -4.62 -4.49
CA LEU A 299 -19.63 -4.68 -5.94
C LEU A 299 -19.04 -6.06 -6.28
N ASN A 300 -19.66 -6.71 -7.29
CA ASN A 300 -19.19 -8.00 -7.79
C ASN A 300 -18.04 -7.83 -8.75
#